data_e5f0b4d7389c08d24ea2d2bf5eb40980
#
_entry.id   e5f0b4d7389c08d24ea2d2bf5eb40980
#
_cell.length_a   1.000
_cell.length_b   1.000
_cell.length_c   1.000
_cell.angle_alpha   90.00
_cell.angle_beta   90.00
_cell.angle_gamma   90.00
#
_symmetry.space_group_name_H-M   'P 1'
#
loop_
_entity.id
_entity.type
_entity.pdbx_description
1 polymer ?
#
loop_
_entity_poly.entity_id
_entity_poly.type
_entity_poly.pdbx_seq_one_letter_code
_entity_poly.pdbx_strand_id
1 'polypeptide(L)'
;MRRIFLVILLVLCGSFTRLFADNIKVTLKSGVTITGDLKELVTTDHITLIIGGVESIISMDEVSSIEQMSSSQASTQGVKPSKLVYGQYQITDTKQYPDSFILEIGGQELTMVLVKGGWFNMGYDGRHSLSWNTEPIHKVTLSSFYVSKQVLNRHAAETVLKKKKISDSVKPYSCKYRQDAEEMIEIIRELFGAPYRMLTEAEWEYTTLMPFADAIFEENDNNEWCSDYWEKYPAADQINPKGPSSGKSHVLRSYSSGNNKWKRMKGDNATQKKEYSFNSDAFLRIAISADQIQ
;
A
#
# COMPACT_ATOMS: atom_id res chain seq x y z
N MET A 1 27.70 -1.00 28.64
CA MET A 1 27.75 0.43 28.23
C MET A 1 28.38 0.49 26.83
N ARG A 2 27.56 0.51 25.76
CA ARG A 2 28.04 0.73 24.40
C ARG A 2 27.86 2.21 24.09
N ARG A 3 28.95 2.89 23.77
CA ARG A 3 29.01 4.30 23.47
C ARG A 3 28.32 4.53 22.12
N ILE A 4 27.26 5.33 22.14
CA ILE A 4 26.63 5.88 20.94
C ILE A 4 27.57 6.98 20.43
N PHE A 5 28.14 6.81 19.25
CA PHE A 5 28.85 7.89 18.57
C PHE A 5 27.80 8.82 17.92
N LEU A 6 27.45 9.84 18.68
CA LEU A 6 26.67 10.96 18.19
C LEU A 6 27.65 12.01 17.64
N VAL A 7 27.82 12.11 16.34
CA VAL A 7 28.53 13.25 15.75
C VAL A 7 27.54 14.38 15.63
N ILE A 8 27.29 15.06 16.74
CA ILE A 8 26.58 16.35 16.75
C ILE A 8 27.65 17.42 16.84
N LEU A 9 27.76 18.25 15.80
CA LEU A 9 28.49 19.50 15.89
C LEU A 9 27.62 20.48 16.68
N LEU A 10 27.83 20.53 18.01
CA LEU A 10 27.19 21.48 18.90
C LEU A 10 27.82 22.86 18.69
N VAL A 11 27.08 23.76 18.05
CA VAL A 11 27.33 25.19 18.20
C VAL A 11 26.43 25.70 19.33
N LEU A 12 27.02 25.82 20.51
CA LEU A 12 26.41 26.50 21.65
C LEU A 12 26.38 28.01 21.37
N CYS A 13 25.24 28.56 21.02
CA CYS A 13 24.88 29.94 21.38
C CYS A 13 23.37 30.11 21.31
N GLY A 14 22.79 30.61 22.41
CA GLY A 14 21.35 30.68 22.60
C GLY A 14 20.65 31.54 21.55
N SER A 15 19.88 30.90 20.72
CA SER A 15 18.76 31.36 19.92
C SER A 15 18.19 30.15 19.21
N PHE A 16 16.89 29.95 19.21
CA PHE A 16 16.21 28.91 18.45
C PHE A 16 16.50 29.09 16.95
N THR A 17 17.57 28.52 16.48
CA THR A 17 17.80 28.37 15.02
C THR A 17 17.16 27.08 14.59
N ARG A 18 16.12 27.19 13.75
CA ARG A 18 15.58 26.06 12.99
C ARG A 18 16.72 25.52 12.13
N LEU A 19 17.31 24.40 12.55
CA LEU A 19 18.26 23.68 11.73
C LEU A 19 17.45 22.91 10.68
N PHE A 20 17.38 23.45 9.48
CA PHE A 20 16.94 22.67 8.32
C PHE A 20 18.19 21.91 7.85
N ALA A 21 18.21 20.60 8.04
CA ALA A 21 19.21 19.73 7.45
C ALA A 21 18.53 18.88 6.38
N ASP A 22 18.96 19.07 5.13
CA ASP A 22 18.49 18.29 4.00
C ASP A 22 19.05 16.86 4.08
N ASN A 23 18.25 15.87 3.71
CA ASN A 23 18.65 14.46 3.61
C ASN A 23 19.21 13.83 4.90
N ILE A 24 18.35 13.63 5.87
CA ILE A 24 18.64 12.81 7.06
C ILE A 24 18.17 11.38 6.84
N LYS A 25 19.01 10.43 7.23
CA LYS A 25 18.69 9.01 7.31
C LYS A 25 18.53 8.59 8.76
N VAL A 26 17.34 8.14 9.12
CA VAL A 26 17.04 7.58 10.44
C VAL A 26 16.95 6.07 10.31
N THR A 27 17.70 5.33 11.13
CA THR A 27 17.59 3.88 11.22
C THR A 27 16.89 3.53 12.52
N LEU A 28 15.81 2.75 12.45
CA LEU A 28 15.06 2.28 13.60
C LEU A 28 15.72 1.04 14.22
N LYS A 29 15.41 0.73 15.48
CA LYS A 29 15.85 -0.50 16.16
C LYS A 29 15.37 -1.78 15.45
N SER A 30 14.28 -1.69 14.71
CA SER A 30 13.78 -2.76 13.84
C SER A 30 14.64 -3.01 12.59
N GLY A 31 15.62 -2.13 12.30
CA GLY A 31 16.43 -2.17 11.08
C GLY A 31 15.85 -1.39 9.90
N VAL A 32 14.64 -0.86 10.04
CA VAL A 32 14.01 0.00 9.02
C VAL A 32 14.76 1.32 8.93
N THR A 33 14.96 1.81 7.69
CA THR A 33 15.60 3.11 7.41
C THR A 33 14.62 4.06 6.78
N ILE A 34 14.54 5.27 7.32
CA ILE A 34 13.67 6.35 6.85
C ILE A 34 14.56 7.52 6.44
N THR A 35 14.34 8.09 5.26
CA THR A 35 15.07 9.27 4.77
C THR A 35 14.10 10.42 4.54
N GLY A 36 14.50 11.61 4.92
CA GLY A 36 13.70 12.83 4.76
C GLY A 36 14.48 14.06 5.18
N ASP A 37 13.86 15.22 5.03
CA ASP A 37 14.43 16.47 5.47
C ASP A 37 14.10 16.70 6.95
N LEU A 38 15.09 17.02 7.75
CA LEU A 38 14.91 17.26 9.18
C LEU A 38 14.13 18.56 9.40
N LYS A 39 12.95 18.44 10.01
CA LYS A 39 12.17 19.58 10.46
C LYS A 39 12.47 19.93 11.93
N GLU A 40 12.51 18.91 12.78
CA GLU A 40 12.69 19.09 14.22
C GLU A 40 13.36 17.85 14.83
N LEU A 41 14.24 18.07 15.79
CA LEU A 41 14.85 17.04 16.60
C LEU A 41 14.72 17.38 18.07
N VAL A 42 13.88 16.62 18.78
CA VAL A 42 13.78 16.65 20.25
C VAL A 42 14.48 15.39 20.76
N THR A 43 15.73 15.54 21.18
CA THR A 43 16.66 14.41 21.45
C THR A 43 16.19 13.42 22.52
N THR A 44 15.22 13.79 23.34
CA THR A 44 14.67 12.94 24.41
C THR A 44 13.29 12.41 24.11
N ASP A 45 12.66 12.85 23.02
CA ASP A 45 11.27 12.54 22.74
C ASP A 45 11.06 12.04 21.30
N HIS A 46 11.28 12.88 20.29
CA HIS A 46 10.99 12.53 18.93
C HIS A 46 11.88 13.24 17.90
N ILE A 47 11.89 12.73 16.69
CA ILE A 47 12.40 13.40 15.48
C ILE A 47 11.25 13.61 14.50
N THR A 48 11.11 14.80 13.96
CA THR A 48 10.16 15.13 12.90
C THR A 48 10.90 15.29 11.59
N LEU A 49 10.56 14.47 10.62
CA LEU A 49 11.08 14.52 9.26
C LEU A 49 9.99 14.98 8.30
N ILE A 50 10.38 15.68 7.24
CA ILE A 50 9.55 15.92 6.06
C ILE A 50 9.91 14.86 5.03
N ILE A 51 8.96 13.96 4.77
CA ILE A 51 9.13 12.85 3.82
C ILE A 51 8.13 13.09 2.68
N GLY A 52 8.64 13.43 1.49
CA GLY A 52 7.77 13.74 0.35
C GLY A 52 6.80 14.90 0.60
N GLY A 53 7.17 15.86 1.46
CA GLY A 53 6.33 17.01 1.83
C GLY A 53 5.39 16.78 3.01
N VAL A 54 5.38 15.58 3.61
CA VAL A 54 4.56 15.21 4.77
C VAL A 54 5.41 15.14 6.03
N GLU A 55 4.91 15.70 7.13
CA GLU A 55 5.56 15.59 8.44
C GLU A 55 5.35 14.20 9.02
N SER A 56 6.46 13.57 9.38
CA SER A 56 6.48 12.26 10.03
C SER A 56 7.20 12.37 11.36
N ILE A 57 6.51 12.05 12.45
CA ILE A 57 7.04 12.07 13.81
C ILE A 57 7.47 10.65 14.18
N ILE A 58 8.73 10.48 14.57
CA ILE A 58 9.31 9.21 14.95
C ILE A 58 9.78 9.32 16.40
N SER A 59 9.33 8.41 17.26
CA SER A 59 9.78 8.37 18.66
C SER A 59 11.27 8.04 18.74
N MET A 60 12.00 8.76 19.57
CA MET A 60 13.42 8.49 19.81
C MET A 60 13.67 7.12 20.44
N ASP A 61 12.67 6.55 21.11
CA ASP A 61 12.78 5.19 21.65
C ASP A 61 12.88 4.13 20.55
N GLU A 62 12.41 4.42 19.35
CA GLU A 62 12.48 3.51 18.20
C GLU A 62 13.75 3.73 17.36
N VAL A 63 14.47 4.83 17.56
CA VAL A 63 15.63 5.20 16.75
C VAL A 63 16.89 4.47 17.21
N SER A 64 17.61 3.89 16.25
CA SER A 64 18.93 3.26 16.44
C SER A 64 20.08 4.17 16.04
N SER A 65 19.94 4.89 14.92
CA SER A 65 20.92 5.88 14.46
C SER A 65 20.29 6.97 13.61
N ILE A 66 20.93 8.15 13.58
CA ILE A 66 20.60 9.27 12.71
C ILE A 66 21.88 9.68 11.98
N GLU A 67 21.83 9.72 10.65
CA GLU A 67 22.96 10.06 9.80
C GLU A 67 22.56 11.21 8.86
N GLN A 68 23.40 12.22 8.74
CA GLN A 68 23.23 13.25 7.71
C GLN A 68 23.86 12.74 6.41
N MET A 69 23.07 12.71 5.35
CA MET A 69 23.56 12.32 4.02
C MET A 69 24.13 13.55 3.31
N SER A 70 25.45 13.57 3.09
CA SER A 70 26.09 14.64 2.34
C SER A 70 25.71 14.59 0.86
N SER A 71 25.41 15.75 0.26
CA SER A 71 25.00 15.92 -1.14
C SER A 71 26.11 15.63 -2.17
N SER A 72 27.26 15.13 -1.77
CA SER A 72 28.39 14.86 -2.64
C SER A 72 28.84 13.41 -2.59
N GLN A 73 28.06 12.52 -3.24
CA GLN A 73 28.60 11.25 -3.75
C GLN A 73 27.71 10.67 -4.86
N ALA A 74 27.56 11.40 -5.96
CA ALA A 74 27.29 10.77 -7.24
C ALA A 74 28.64 10.46 -7.92
N SER A 75 29.41 9.48 -7.41
CA SER A 75 30.57 8.93 -8.09
C SER A 75 30.26 7.51 -8.50
N THR A 76 30.12 7.32 -9.81
CA THR A 76 30.16 6.07 -10.55
C THR A 76 31.40 5.23 -10.20
N GLN A 77 31.27 4.34 -9.23
CA GLN A 77 32.11 3.16 -9.11
C GLN A 77 31.20 1.96 -8.94
N GLY A 78 31.48 0.88 -9.70
CA GLY A 78 30.67 -0.33 -9.83
C GLY A 78 30.23 -0.91 -8.49
N VAL A 79 29.08 -0.44 -8.02
CA VAL A 79 28.41 -0.97 -6.83
C VAL A 79 27.78 -2.28 -7.26
N LYS A 80 28.19 -3.39 -6.61
CA LYS A 80 27.37 -4.61 -6.62
C LYS A 80 25.95 -4.19 -6.28
N PRO A 81 24.91 -4.61 -7.05
CA PRO A 81 23.55 -4.22 -6.74
C PRO A 81 23.25 -4.58 -5.29
N SER A 82 22.93 -3.56 -4.49
CA SER A 82 22.50 -3.76 -3.09
C SER A 82 21.28 -4.68 -3.12
N LYS A 83 21.28 -5.73 -2.32
CA LYS A 83 20.14 -6.64 -2.24
C LYS A 83 18.90 -5.82 -1.89
N LEU A 84 17.87 -5.89 -2.75
CA LEU A 84 16.61 -5.21 -2.50
C LEU A 84 16.01 -5.72 -1.18
N VAL A 85 15.52 -4.80 -0.35
CA VAL A 85 14.93 -5.09 0.95
C VAL A 85 13.41 -4.95 0.84
N TYR A 86 12.69 -5.97 1.27
CA TYR A 86 11.23 -5.94 1.33
C TYR A 86 10.71 -4.77 2.17
N GLY A 87 9.59 -4.17 1.73
CA GLY A 87 8.89 -3.13 2.48
C GLY A 87 9.56 -1.74 2.43
N GLN A 88 10.71 -1.62 1.77
CA GLN A 88 11.30 -0.31 1.52
C GLN A 88 10.46 0.44 0.49
N TYR A 89 10.05 1.67 0.82
CA TYR A 89 9.27 2.52 -0.09
C TYR A 89 9.64 3.99 0.05
N GLN A 90 9.26 4.78 -0.95
CA GLN A 90 9.37 6.24 -0.94
C GLN A 90 8.22 6.86 -1.72
N ILE A 91 7.51 7.81 -1.13
CA ILE A 91 6.52 8.64 -1.81
C ILE A 91 7.26 9.66 -2.67
N THR A 92 6.95 9.71 -3.96
CA THR A 92 7.61 10.63 -4.91
C THR A 92 6.64 11.52 -5.67
N ASP A 93 5.32 11.25 -5.60
CA ASP A 93 4.32 12.12 -6.22
C ASP A 93 4.10 13.37 -5.37
N THR A 94 4.41 14.53 -5.95
CA THR A 94 4.27 15.85 -5.31
C THR A 94 2.98 16.57 -5.68
N LYS A 95 2.15 15.98 -6.55
CA LYS A 95 0.87 16.59 -6.93
C LYS A 95 -0.05 16.68 -5.73
N GLN A 96 -0.84 17.75 -5.73
CA GLN A 96 -1.85 17.96 -4.70
C GLN A 96 -3.18 17.36 -5.16
N TYR A 97 -3.72 16.50 -4.33
CA TYR A 97 -5.02 15.88 -4.49
C TYR A 97 -5.75 15.97 -3.15
N PRO A 98 -7.09 15.98 -3.11
CA PRO A 98 -7.84 15.81 -1.86
C PRO A 98 -7.38 14.54 -1.11
N ASP A 99 -7.22 14.60 0.21
CA ASP A 99 -6.78 13.43 1.00
C ASP A 99 -7.81 12.30 0.96
N SER A 100 -9.08 12.63 0.80
CA SER A 100 -10.18 11.67 0.67
C SER A 100 -11.42 12.31 0.06
N PHE A 101 -12.34 11.47 -0.40
CA PHE A 101 -13.70 11.86 -0.78
C PHE A 101 -14.68 10.72 -0.46
N ILE A 102 -15.98 11.03 -0.46
CA ILE A 102 -17.02 10.03 -0.23
C ILE A 102 -17.59 9.58 -1.57
N LEU A 103 -17.66 8.27 -1.76
CA LEU A 103 -18.35 7.61 -2.85
C LEU A 103 -19.56 6.86 -2.28
N GLU A 104 -20.76 7.28 -2.65
CA GLU A 104 -21.98 6.61 -2.22
C GLU A 104 -22.39 5.54 -3.23
N ILE A 105 -22.52 4.29 -2.79
CA ILE A 105 -22.93 3.17 -3.63
C ILE A 105 -24.06 2.43 -2.94
N GLY A 106 -25.26 2.43 -3.54
CA GLY A 106 -26.39 1.66 -3.03
C GLY A 106 -26.76 1.97 -1.58
N GLY A 107 -26.61 3.22 -1.15
CA GLY A 107 -26.86 3.67 0.21
C GLY A 107 -25.70 3.45 1.19
N GLN A 108 -24.55 2.95 0.74
CA GLN A 108 -23.33 2.87 1.53
C GLN A 108 -22.37 4.01 1.15
N GLU A 109 -21.94 4.78 2.15
CA GLU A 109 -20.82 5.70 2.01
C GLU A 109 -19.50 4.96 2.11
N LEU A 110 -18.70 5.05 1.06
CA LEU A 110 -17.32 4.55 1.01
C LEU A 110 -16.37 5.74 1.10
N THR A 111 -15.49 5.75 2.09
CA THR A 111 -14.41 6.73 2.15
C THR A 111 -13.31 6.31 1.19
N MET A 112 -13.11 7.08 0.13
CA MET A 112 -12.01 6.90 -0.81
C MET A 112 -10.79 7.64 -0.28
N VAL A 113 -9.74 6.92 0.10
CA VAL A 113 -8.52 7.48 0.72
C VAL A 113 -7.42 7.58 -0.32
N LEU A 114 -6.74 8.73 -0.36
CA LEU A 114 -5.59 8.95 -1.25
C LEU A 114 -4.39 8.11 -0.80
N VAL A 115 -3.84 7.34 -1.74
CA VAL A 115 -2.53 6.72 -1.65
C VAL A 115 -1.60 7.45 -2.61
N LYS A 116 -0.71 8.27 -2.08
CA LYS A 116 0.26 9.03 -2.89
C LYS A 116 1.25 8.09 -3.56
N GLY A 117 1.48 8.32 -4.84
CA GLY A 117 2.38 7.53 -5.67
C GLY A 117 3.84 7.64 -5.26
N GLY A 118 4.59 6.63 -5.60
CA GLY A 118 6.00 6.52 -5.29
C GLY A 118 6.56 5.19 -5.75
N TRP A 119 7.68 4.77 -5.20
CA TRP A 119 8.24 3.46 -5.49
C TRP A 119 8.35 2.61 -4.21
N PHE A 120 8.34 1.31 -4.39
CA PHE A 120 8.56 0.34 -3.33
C PHE A 120 9.20 -0.94 -3.86
N ASN A 121 9.76 -1.72 -2.96
CA ASN A 121 10.25 -3.05 -3.24
C ASN A 121 9.13 -4.05 -2.99
N MET A 122 8.49 -4.48 -4.07
CA MET A 122 7.41 -5.45 -4.07
C MET A 122 7.95 -6.86 -3.96
N GLY A 123 7.25 -7.72 -3.23
CA GLY A 123 7.60 -9.12 -3.06
C GLY A 123 8.22 -9.42 -1.70
N TYR A 124 8.58 -10.68 -1.47
CA TYR A 124 9.07 -11.16 -0.19
C TYR A 124 10.17 -12.20 -0.35
N ASP A 125 11.17 -12.19 0.53
CA ASP A 125 12.40 -13.00 0.41
C ASP A 125 12.31 -14.44 0.99
N GLY A 126 11.09 -14.96 1.13
CA GLY A 126 10.90 -16.38 1.44
C GLY A 126 11.10 -16.81 2.89
N ARG A 127 11.35 -15.89 3.83
CA ARG A 127 11.60 -16.26 5.24
C ARG A 127 10.36 -16.64 6.05
N HIS A 128 9.16 -16.54 5.47
CA HIS A 128 7.93 -16.96 6.12
C HIS A 128 7.12 -17.89 5.23
N SER A 129 6.67 -18.99 5.79
CA SER A 129 6.04 -20.15 5.12
C SER A 129 4.69 -19.88 4.44
N LEU A 130 4.23 -18.63 4.37
CA LEU A 130 2.90 -18.28 3.84
C LEU A 130 2.93 -17.47 2.54
N SER A 131 4.11 -17.08 2.03
CA SER A 131 4.26 -16.26 0.84
C SER A 131 4.66 -17.08 -0.38
N TRP A 132 3.72 -17.80 -0.95
CA TRP A 132 3.97 -18.62 -2.14
C TRP A 132 4.12 -17.73 -3.37
N ASN A 133 5.29 -17.84 -4.07
CA ASN A 133 5.55 -17.17 -5.33
C ASN A 133 5.52 -15.62 -5.28
N THR A 134 6.12 -15.05 -4.25
CA THR A 134 6.32 -13.60 -4.09
C THR A 134 7.76 -13.18 -4.38
N GLU A 135 8.54 -14.04 -4.97
CA GLU A 135 9.90 -13.80 -5.43
C GLU A 135 9.95 -13.65 -6.95
N PRO A 136 10.95 -12.90 -7.47
CA PRO A 136 11.95 -12.13 -6.73
C PRO A 136 11.40 -10.80 -6.20
N ILE A 137 12.05 -10.22 -5.17
CA ILE A 137 11.82 -8.82 -4.81
C ILE A 137 12.26 -7.96 -5.98
N HIS A 138 11.42 -7.03 -6.40
CA HIS A 138 11.69 -6.11 -7.50
C HIS A 138 11.12 -4.73 -7.21
N LYS A 139 11.66 -3.71 -7.85
CA LYS A 139 11.18 -2.34 -7.65
C LYS A 139 9.94 -2.08 -8.49
N VAL A 140 8.92 -1.50 -7.86
CA VAL A 140 7.69 -1.04 -8.51
C VAL A 140 7.51 0.44 -8.25
N THR A 141 7.15 1.18 -9.29
CA THR A 141 6.76 2.61 -9.18
C THR A 141 5.27 2.72 -9.51
N LEU A 142 4.52 3.42 -8.67
CA LEU A 142 3.09 3.65 -8.81
C LEU A 142 2.77 5.14 -8.90
N SER A 143 1.78 5.48 -9.72
CA SER A 143 1.09 6.77 -9.68
C SER A 143 0.14 6.83 -8.50
N SER A 144 -0.26 8.03 -8.08
CA SER A 144 -1.25 8.20 -7.01
C SER A 144 -2.62 7.65 -7.40
N PHE A 145 -3.31 7.07 -6.44
CA PHE A 145 -4.65 6.50 -6.61
C PHE A 145 -5.47 6.65 -5.33
N TYR A 146 -6.77 6.51 -5.45
CA TYR A 146 -7.67 6.38 -4.31
C TYR A 146 -8.09 4.93 -4.14
N VAL A 147 -8.26 4.54 -2.90
CA VAL A 147 -8.75 3.22 -2.49
C VAL A 147 -9.88 3.37 -1.48
N SER A 148 -10.94 2.56 -1.61
CA SER A 148 -12.01 2.56 -0.62
C SER A 148 -11.52 2.01 0.72
N LYS A 149 -11.77 2.75 1.80
CA LYS A 149 -11.46 2.30 3.16
C LYS A 149 -12.27 1.04 3.52
N GLN A 150 -13.53 1.03 3.15
CA GLN A 150 -14.43 -0.10 3.36
C GLN A 150 -14.55 -0.95 2.10
N VAL A 151 -14.79 -2.24 2.26
CA VAL A 151 -15.30 -3.09 1.18
C VAL A 151 -16.82 -2.89 1.05
N LEU A 152 -17.37 -3.23 -0.12
CA LEU A 152 -18.80 -3.08 -0.36
C LEU A 152 -19.59 -4.03 0.55
N ASN A 153 -20.61 -3.51 1.25
CA ASN A 153 -21.49 -4.31 2.08
C ASN A 153 -22.60 -5.00 1.26
N ARG A 154 -23.25 -5.97 1.89
CA ARG A 154 -24.29 -6.79 1.21
C ARG A 154 -25.49 -5.94 0.76
N HIS A 155 -25.96 -5.02 1.58
CA HIS A 155 -27.11 -4.17 1.24
C HIS A 155 -26.82 -3.36 -0.02
N ALA A 156 -25.71 -2.65 -0.05
CA ALA A 156 -25.29 -1.82 -1.18
C ALA A 156 -25.07 -2.66 -2.44
N ALA A 157 -24.38 -3.78 -2.33
CA ALA A 157 -24.12 -4.68 -3.46
C ALA A 157 -25.42 -5.24 -4.05
N GLU A 158 -26.35 -5.73 -3.23
CA GLU A 158 -27.64 -6.27 -3.68
C GLU A 158 -28.52 -5.18 -4.30
N THR A 159 -28.43 -3.94 -3.80
CA THR A 159 -29.12 -2.77 -4.36
C THR A 159 -28.63 -2.46 -5.78
N VAL A 160 -27.32 -2.32 -5.97
CA VAL A 160 -26.73 -2.05 -7.31
C VAL A 160 -26.98 -3.20 -8.29
N LEU A 161 -26.88 -4.45 -7.82
CA LEU A 161 -27.18 -5.65 -8.62
C LEU A 161 -28.66 -5.83 -8.89
N LYS A 162 -29.53 -4.95 -8.39
CA LYS A 162 -31.00 -5.02 -8.56
C LYS A 162 -31.57 -6.41 -8.19
N LYS A 163 -31.07 -6.98 -7.08
CA LYS A 163 -31.57 -8.28 -6.60
C LYS A 163 -33.05 -8.18 -6.22
N LYS A 164 -33.82 -9.25 -6.45
CA LYS A 164 -35.27 -9.31 -6.11
C LYS A 164 -35.53 -9.13 -4.61
N LYS A 165 -34.59 -9.53 -3.78
CA LYS A 165 -34.63 -9.36 -2.33
C LYS A 165 -33.31 -8.71 -1.90
N ILE A 166 -33.42 -7.55 -1.27
CA ILE A 166 -32.29 -6.79 -0.74
C ILE A 166 -32.25 -7.07 0.76
N SER A 167 -31.06 -7.39 1.26
CA SER A 167 -30.79 -7.60 2.68
C SER A 167 -30.41 -6.29 3.36
N ASP A 168 -30.84 -6.04 4.58
CA ASP A 168 -30.39 -4.91 5.40
C ASP A 168 -29.02 -5.14 6.03
N SER A 169 -28.29 -6.17 5.58
CA SER A 169 -27.00 -6.56 6.14
C SER A 169 -25.88 -5.61 5.74
N VAL A 170 -25.24 -5.03 6.73
CA VAL A 170 -24.00 -4.23 6.57
C VAL A 170 -22.72 -5.07 6.56
N LYS A 171 -22.83 -6.40 6.63
CA LYS A 171 -21.67 -7.29 6.49
C LYS A 171 -21.07 -7.18 5.09
N PRO A 172 -19.76 -7.39 4.91
CA PRO A 172 -19.14 -7.42 3.60
C PRO A 172 -19.86 -8.32 2.61
N TYR A 173 -19.96 -7.87 1.36
CA TYR A 173 -20.51 -8.68 0.27
C TYR A 173 -19.46 -9.60 -0.29
N SER A 174 -19.69 -10.90 -0.18
CA SER A 174 -18.80 -11.91 -0.73
C SER A 174 -18.96 -12.01 -2.25
N CYS A 175 -17.96 -11.55 -2.99
CA CYS A 175 -17.77 -11.84 -4.41
C CYS A 175 -17.06 -13.19 -4.54
N LYS A 176 -17.80 -14.26 -4.26
CA LYS A 176 -17.25 -15.63 -4.23
C LYS A 176 -16.59 -16.01 -5.57
N TYR A 177 -17.12 -15.51 -6.67
CA TYR A 177 -16.58 -15.72 -8.01
C TYR A 177 -15.98 -14.41 -8.52
N ARG A 178 -14.91 -14.52 -9.28
CA ARG A 178 -14.27 -13.38 -9.95
C ARG A 178 -15.26 -12.57 -10.80
N GLN A 179 -16.13 -13.28 -11.49
CA GLN A 179 -17.15 -12.67 -12.34
C GLN A 179 -18.11 -11.75 -11.55
N ASP A 180 -18.45 -12.10 -10.29
CA ASP A 180 -19.30 -11.25 -9.45
C ASP A 180 -18.61 -9.90 -9.17
N ALA A 181 -17.30 -9.92 -8.94
CA ALA A 181 -16.52 -8.69 -8.71
C ALA A 181 -16.38 -7.85 -9.99
N GLU A 182 -16.21 -8.47 -11.15
CA GLU A 182 -16.14 -7.80 -12.45
C GLU A 182 -17.47 -7.15 -12.82
N GLU A 183 -18.57 -7.88 -12.69
CA GLU A 183 -19.93 -7.36 -12.92
C GLU A 183 -20.19 -6.13 -12.02
N MET A 184 -19.81 -6.21 -10.76
CA MET A 184 -19.95 -5.09 -9.82
C MET A 184 -19.17 -3.86 -10.27
N ILE A 185 -17.92 -4.02 -10.70
CA ILE A 185 -17.09 -2.92 -11.18
C ILE A 185 -17.70 -2.29 -12.43
N GLU A 186 -18.20 -3.08 -13.39
CA GLU A 186 -18.85 -2.54 -14.58
C GLU A 186 -20.10 -1.72 -14.23
N ILE A 187 -20.94 -2.21 -13.32
CA ILE A 187 -22.11 -1.43 -12.86
C ILE A 187 -21.68 -0.12 -12.20
N ILE A 188 -20.63 -0.14 -11.36
CA ILE A 188 -20.11 1.07 -10.71
C ILE A 188 -19.58 2.07 -11.76
N ARG A 189 -18.86 1.61 -12.78
CA ARG A 189 -18.42 2.46 -13.89
C ARG A 189 -19.59 3.12 -14.63
N GLU A 190 -20.63 2.35 -14.93
CA GLU A 190 -21.83 2.87 -15.59
C GLU A 190 -22.56 3.90 -14.72
N LEU A 191 -22.70 3.63 -13.41
CA LEU A 191 -23.40 4.53 -12.49
C LEU A 191 -22.70 5.89 -12.33
N PHE A 192 -21.38 5.90 -12.29
CA PHE A 192 -20.61 7.13 -12.02
C PHE A 192 -19.97 7.74 -13.27
N GLY A 193 -19.98 7.06 -14.41
CA GLY A 193 -19.31 7.54 -15.62
C GLY A 193 -17.79 7.71 -15.46
N ALA A 194 -17.18 7.00 -14.50
CA ALA A 194 -15.78 7.14 -14.12
C ALA A 194 -15.09 5.77 -14.08
N PRO A 195 -13.76 5.67 -14.35
CA PRO A 195 -13.05 4.42 -14.53
C PRO A 195 -12.68 3.76 -13.20
N TYR A 196 -13.67 3.54 -12.34
CA TYR A 196 -13.50 2.76 -11.12
C TYR A 196 -13.06 1.32 -11.44
N ARG A 197 -12.28 0.73 -10.59
CA ARG A 197 -11.66 -0.57 -10.80
C ARG A 197 -11.31 -1.28 -9.49
N MET A 198 -10.88 -2.51 -9.56
CA MET A 198 -10.18 -3.17 -8.47
C MET A 198 -8.77 -2.58 -8.35
N LEU A 199 -8.14 -2.74 -7.19
CA LEU A 199 -6.71 -2.52 -7.03
C LEU A 199 -5.93 -3.47 -7.93
N THR A 200 -4.80 -3.02 -8.46
CA THR A 200 -3.78 -3.95 -8.93
C THR A 200 -3.10 -4.63 -7.74
N GLU A 201 -2.46 -5.76 -7.96
CA GLU A 201 -1.72 -6.45 -6.91
C GLU A 201 -0.64 -5.55 -6.29
N ALA A 202 0.05 -4.78 -7.12
CA ALA A 202 1.07 -3.85 -6.67
C ALA A 202 0.50 -2.69 -5.84
N GLU A 203 -0.63 -2.13 -6.24
CA GLU A 203 -1.33 -1.10 -5.46
C GLU A 203 -1.81 -1.63 -4.12
N TRP A 204 -2.32 -2.87 -4.10
CA TRP A 204 -2.74 -3.53 -2.87
C TRP A 204 -1.57 -3.67 -1.89
N GLU A 205 -0.43 -4.22 -2.35
CA GLU A 205 0.76 -4.40 -1.51
C GLU A 205 1.35 -3.05 -1.07
N TYR A 206 1.43 -2.07 -1.96
CA TYR A 206 1.90 -0.72 -1.63
C TYR A 206 1.05 -0.07 -0.54
N THR A 207 -0.29 -0.22 -0.62
CA THR A 207 -1.20 0.32 0.40
C THR A 207 -0.94 -0.29 1.78
N THR A 208 -0.53 -1.57 1.86
CA THR A 208 -0.20 -2.19 3.16
C THR A 208 1.07 -1.64 3.82
N LEU A 209 1.88 -0.89 3.09
CA LEU A 209 3.09 -0.24 3.62
C LEU A 209 2.81 1.17 4.15
N MET A 210 1.62 1.71 3.91
CA MET A 210 1.27 3.06 4.35
C MET A 210 0.98 3.10 5.85
N PRO A 211 1.25 4.24 6.52
CA PRO A 211 0.98 4.39 7.96
C PRO A 211 -0.48 4.19 8.36
N PHE A 212 -1.41 4.34 7.40
CA PHE A 212 -2.85 4.17 7.60
C PHE A 212 -3.36 2.79 7.13
N ALA A 213 -2.48 1.84 6.85
CA ALA A 213 -2.85 0.52 6.33
C ALA A 213 -3.86 -0.21 7.24
N ASP A 214 -3.63 -0.20 8.56
CA ASP A 214 -4.53 -0.83 9.53
C ASP A 214 -5.93 -0.19 9.57
N ALA A 215 -6.05 1.08 9.17
CA ALA A 215 -7.34 1.74 9.05
C ALA A 215 -8.11 1.37 7.77
N ILE A 216 -7.42 0.86 6.75
CA ILE A 216 -7.99 0.40 5.48
C ILE A 216 -8.27 -1.10 5.53
N PHE A 217 -7.27 -1.88 5.98
CA PHE A 217 -7.36 -3.32 6.07
C PHE A 217 -7.76 -3.71 7.50
N GLU A 218 -9.02 -4.00 7.70
CA GLU A 218 -9.48 -4.55 8.97
C GLU A 218 -8.84 -5.91 9.25
N GLU A 219 -8.67 -6.24 10.55
CA GLU A 219 -8.16 -7.54 11.03
C GLU A 219 -9.07 -8.72 10.68
N ASN A 220 -9.27 -8.94 9.43
CA ASN A 220 -9.98 -10.11 8.98
C ASN A 220 -9.07 -10.79 7.95
N ASP A 221 -8.82 -12.07 8.07
CA ASP A 221 -8.19 -12.90 7.02
C ASP A 221 -9.02 -12.92 5.71
N ASN A 222 -9.67 -11.79 5.42
CA ASN A 222 -10.50 -11.61 4.25
C ASN A 222 -9.65 -11.51 3.00
N ASN A 223 -10.00 -12.31 1.99
CA ASN A 223 -9.35 -12.23 0.70
C ASN A 223 -9.97 -11.10 -0.11
N GLU A 224 -9.15 -10.35 -0.82
CA GLU A 224 -9.58 -9.29 -1.73
C GLU A 224 -9.11 -9.59 -3.15
N TRP A 225 -10.01 -9.44 -4.13
CA TRP A 225 -9.68 -9.57 -5.53
C TRP A 225 -8.80 -8.40 -5.99
N CYS A 226 -7.67 -8.75 -6.62
CA CYS A 226 -6.88 -7.80 -7.42
C CYS A 226 -7.25 -7.89 -8.90
N SER A 227 -7.01 -6.84 -9.67
CA SER A 227 -7.31 -6.83 -11.11
C SER A 227 -6.47 -7.82 -11.91
N ASP A 228 -5.27 -8.12 -11.42
CA ASP A 228 -4.23 -8.85 -12.12
C ASP A 228 -4.54 -10.33 -12.29
N TYR A 229 -4.20 -10.87 -13.47
CA TYR A 229 -3.99 -12.29 -13.60
C TYR A 229 -2.76 -12.73 -12.82
N TRP A 230 -2.80 -13.95 -12.31
CA TRP A 230 -1.72 -14.49 -11.51
C TRP A 230 -0.55 -14.94 -12.38
N GLU A 231 0.64 -14.41 -12.08
CA GLU A 231 1.91 -14.82 -12.68
C GLU A 231 3.05 -14.74 -11.65
N LYS A 232 4.20 -15.32 -11.95
CA LYS A 232 5.43 -15.11 -11.17
C LYS A 232 5.90 -13.68 -11.34
N TYR A 233 6.46 -13.10 -10.28
CA TYR A 233 7.02 -11.76 -10.37
C TYR A 233 8.20 -11.71 -11.34
N PRO A 234 8.30 -10.67 -12.17
CA PRO A 234 9.50 -10.40 -12.95
C PRO A 234 10.63 -9.90 -12.05
N ALA A 235 11.86 -10.10 -12.48
CA ALA A 235 13.02 -9.53 -11.80
C ALA A 235 13.29 -8.06 -12.18
N ALA A 236 12.65 -7.58 -13.24
CA ALA A 236 12.83 -6.22 -13.75
C ALA A 236 11.95 -5.23 -12.98
N ASP A 237 12.41 -3.97 -12.89
CA ASP A 237 11.62 -2.86 -12.38
C ASP A 237 10.35 -2.66 -13.20
N GLN A 238 9.26 -2.30 -12.54
CA GLN A 238 7.95 -2.09 -13.17
C GLN A 238 7.38 -0.70 -12.84
N ILE A 239 6.57 -0.18 -13.76
CA ILE A 239 5.83 1.08 -13.57
C ILE A 239 4.34 0.80 -13.79
N ASN A 240 3.52 1.07 -12.78
CA ASN A 240 2.07 0.83 -12.79
C ASN A 240 1.70 -0.56 -13.35
N PRO A 241 2.27 -1.66 -12.81
CA PRO A 241 2.00 -2.98 -13.34
C PRO A 241 0.52 -3.34 -13.19
N LYS A 242 0.01 -4.07 -14.18
CA LYS A 242 -1.38 -4.56 -14.23
C LYS A 242 -1.44 -6.09 -14.33
N GLY A 243 -0.30 -6.76 -14.12
CA GLY A 243 -0.17 -8.17 -14.37
C GLY A 243 -0.19 -8.52 -15.86
N PRO A 244 -0.18 -9.82 -16.22
CA PRO A 244 -0.28 -10.26 -17.59
C PRO A 244 -1.66 -9.95 -18.18
N SER A 245 -1.76 -9.83 -19.51
CA SER A 245 -3.00 -9.50 -20.22
C SER A 245 -4.03 -10.64 -20.23
N SER A 246 -3.61 -11.85 -19.90
CA SER A 246 -4.47 -13.03 -19.81
C SER A 246 -3.89 -14.07 -18.87
N GLY A 247 -4.72 -14.96 -18.35
CA GLY A 247 -4.30 -16.02 -17.44
C GLY A 247 -5.43 -16.96 -17.08
N LYS A 248 -5.10 -18.03 -16.36
CA LYS A 248 -6.08 -19.02 -15.87
C LYS A 248 -6.63 -18.66 -14.49
N SER A 249 -5.94 -17.81 -13.75
CA SER A 249 -6.31 -17.44 -12.38
C SER A 249 -6.02 -15.96 -12.17
N HIS A 250 -6.74 -15.32 -11.27
CA HIS A 250 -6.46 -13.97 -10.79
C HIS A 250 -5.78 -13.98 -9.43
N VAL A 251 -5.23 -12.84 -9.05
CA VAL A 251 -4.61 -12.66 -7.74
C VAL A 251 -5.66 -12.39 -6.68
N LEU A 252 -5.53 -13.07 -5.55
CA LEU A 252 -6.18 -12.76 -4.28
C LEU A 252 -5.13 -12.33 -3.26
N ARG A 253 -5.44 -11.31 -2.48
CA ARG A 253 -4.60 -10.83 -1.39
C ARG A 253 -5.40 -10.83 -0.09
N SER A 254 -4.73 -11.11 1.03
CA SER A 254 -5.31 -10.91 2.35
C SER A 254 -4.28 -10.28 3.29
N TYR A 255 -4.77 -9.46 4.21
CA TYR A 255 -4.00 -8.76 5.23
C TYR A 255 -4.36 -9.29 6.60
N SER A 256 -3.36 -9.53 7.45
CA SER A 256 -3.54 -9.87 8.85
C SER A 256 -2.75 -8.88 9.69
N SER A 257 -3.43 -8.06 10.46
CA SER A 257 -2.79 -7.10 11.34
C SER A 257 -1.97 -7.78 12.46
N GLY A 258 -1.12 -7.03 13.12
CA GLY A 258 -0.34 -7.51 14.27
C GLY A 258 0.95 -8.27 13.96
N ASN A 259 1.20 -8.67 12.72
CA ASN A 259 2.46 -9.33 12.31
C ASN A 259 2.96 -8.90 10.93
N ASN A 260 2.44 -7.84 10.34
CA ASN A 260 2.71 -7.41 8.96
C ASN A 260 2.61 -8.57 7.96
N LYS A 261 1.64 -9.46 8.19
CA LYS A 261 1.46 -10.65 7.38
C LYS A 261 0.40 -10.41 6.34
N TRP A 262 0.81 -10.48 5.10
CA TRP A 262 -0.11 -10.57 3.98
C TRP A 262 0.08 -11.90 3.23
N LYS A 263 -0.95 -12.34 2.58
CA LYS A 263 -0.94 -13.57 1.77
C LYS A 263 -1.18 -13.23 0.31
N ARG A 264 -0.55 -13.98 -0.56
CA ARG A 264 -0.78 -13.97 -2.00
C ARG A 264 -1.32 -15.33 -2.42
N MET A 265 -2.45 -15.36 -3.06
CA MET A 265 -3.13 -16.60 -3.43
C MET A 265 -3.62 -16.54 -4.87
N LYS A 266 -3.84 -17.72 -5.45
CA LYS A 266 -4.53 -17.85 -6.74
C LYS A 266 -6.03 -17.93 -6.48
N GLY A 267 -6.77 -17.01 -7.11
CA GLY A 267 -8.21 -17.13 -7.24
C GLY A 267 -8.52 -17.73 -8.61
N ASP A 268 -9.24 -18.83 -8.65
CA ASP A 268 -9.62 -19.43 -9.90
C ASP A 268 -10.65 -18.58 -10.66
N ASN A 269 -10.52 -18.52 -11.98
CA ASN A 269 -11.49 -17.88 -12.88
C ASN A 269 -12.74 -18.71 -13.08
N ALA A 270 -13.04 -19.64 -12.18
CA ALA A 270 -14.15 -20.54 -12.40
C ALA A 270 -15.46 -19.79 -12.63
N THR A 271 -15.92 -19.87 -13.84
CA THR A 271 -17.22 -19.41 -14.30
C THR A 271 -18.35 -20.37 -13.93
N GLN A 272 -18.04 -21.51 -13.30
CA GLN A 272 -19.04 -22.54 -12.99
C GLN A 272 -18.96 -23.04 -11.55
N LYS A 273 -20.12 -23.18 -10.94
CA LYS A 273 -20.40 -23.56 -9.54
C LYS A 273 -19.83 -24.91 -9.06
N LYS A 274 -19.06 -25.64 -9.84
CA LYS A 274 -18.81 -27.08 -9.57
C LYS A 274 -17.41 -27.46 -9.08
N GLU A 275 -16.41 -26.62 -9.14
CA GLU A 275 -15.03 -27.05 -8.82
C GLU A 275 -14.34 -26.04 -7.87
N TYR A 276 -14.70 -26.10 -6.58
CA TYR A 276 -14.09 -25.26 -5.58
C TYR A 276 -13.49 -26.00 -4.43
N SER A 277 -12.19 -25.84 -4.28
CA SER A 277 -11.41 -26.14 -3.08
C SER A 277 -11.17 -24.93 -2.15
N PHE A 278 -11.63 -23.73 -2.49
CA PHE A 278 -11.49 -22.57 -1.61
C PHE A 278 -12.83 -22.20 -0.97
N ASN A 279 -12.95 -22.53 0.33
CA ASN A 279 -14.10 -22.16 1.17
C ASN A 279 -14.00 -20.77 1.77
N SER A 280 -13.17 -19.87 1.23
CA SER A 280 -12.99 -18.54 1.78
C SER A 280 -13.75 -17.51 0.97
N ASP A 281 -14.44 -16.61 1.66
CA ASP A 281 -15.04 -15.44 1.06
C ASP A 281 -13.94 -14.56 0.44
N ALA A 282 -14.28 -13.90 -0.67
CA ALA A 282 -13.46 -12.90 -1.31
C ALA A 282 -14.27 -11.62 -1.49
N PHE A 283 -13.63 -10.47 -1.31
CA PHE A 283 -14.28 -9.17 -1.25
C PHE A 283 -13.74 -8.25 -2.34
N LEU A 284 -14.51 -7.20 -2.60
CA LEU A 284 -14.19 -6.18 -3.57
C LEU A 284 -13.82 -4.88 -2.87
N ARG A 285 -12.59 -4.40 -3.13
CA ARG A 285 -12.15 -3.06 -2.79
C ARG A 285 -12.07 -2.22 -4.05
N ILE A 286 -12.61 -1.00 -3.98
CA ILE A 286 -12.75 -0.13 -5.13
C ILE A 286 -11.58 0.84 -5.18
N ALA A 287 -11.04 1.08 -6.37
CA ALA A 287 -9.98 2.04 -6.61
C ALA A 287 -10.27 2.90 -7.83
N ILE A 288 -9.60 4.05 -7.92
CA ILE A 288 -9.57 4.93 -9.07
C ILE A 288 -8.24 5.68 -9.09
N SER A 289 -7.67 5.94 -10.28
CA SER A 289 -6.45 6.74 -10.40
C SER A 289 -6.71 8.18 -9.97
N ALA A 290 -5.78 8.80 -9.24
CA ALA A 290 -6.01 10.13 -8.65
C ALA A 290 -6.19 11.23 -9.69
N ASP A 291 -5.59 11.10 -10.87
CA ASP A 291 -5.74 12.03 -11.99
C ASP A 291 -7.11 11.98 -12.67
N GLN A 292 -7.95 11.02 -12.33
CA GLN A 292 -9.35 10.89 -12.82
C GLN A 292 -10.37 11.57 -11.89
N ILE A 293 -9.93 12.09 -10.76
CA ILE A 293 -10.75 12.86 -9.82
C ILE A 293 -10.44 14.35 -10.02
N GLN A 294 -11.43 15.10 -10.46
CA GLN A 294 -11.34 16.55 -10.69
C GLN A 294 -11.90 17.35 -9.52
#